data_bed9e45a80afa97a01a2c159684ea669
#
_entry.id   bed9e45a80afa97a01a2c159684ea669
#
_cell.length_a   1.000
_cell.length_b   1.000
_cell.length_c   1.000
_cell.angle_alpha   90.00
_cell.angle_beta   90.00
_cell.angle_gamma   90.00
#
_symmetry.space_group_name_H-M   'P 1'
#
loop_
_entity.id
_entity.type
_entity.pdbx_description
1 polymer ?
#
loop_
_entity_poly.entity_id
_entity_poly.type
_entity_poly.pdbx_seq_one_letter_code
_entity_poly.pdbx_strand_id
1 'polypeptide(L)'
;MFEVEALVEKNRLVVRIWGDVDGEEARRVGDAAVGVIDRLRPDFDLLSDLQGVTALHAEALVQLRRIMEAARARGFRRVVRVVGRSVDAALRFERTSRELGYDAYLAFSLEEAERLLDGGG
;
A
#
# COMPACT_ATOMS: atom_id res chain seq x y z
N MET A 1 -6.16 10.86 6.80
CA MET A 1 -7.04 10.89 5.60
C MET A 1 -6.57 9.88 4.58
N PHE A 2 -7.48 9.35 3.78
CA PHE A 2 -7.11 8.28 2.85
C PHE A 2 -8.05 8.20 1.66
N GLU A 3 -7.58 7.55 0.61
CA GLU A 3 -8.35 7.11 -0.55
C GLU A 3 -7.95 5.69 -0.89
N VAL A 4 -8.92 4.86 -1.22
CA VAL A 4 -8.70 3.50 -1.69
C VAL A 4 -9.48 3.30 -2.97
N GLU A 5 -8.81 2.81 -4.02
CA GLU A 5 -9.41 2.63 -5.32
C GLU A 5 -8.92 1.34 -5.97
N ALA A 6 -9.86 0.60 -6.54
CA ALA A 6 -9.53 -0.56 -7.37
C ALA A 6 -9.64 -0.15 -8.84
N LEU A 7 -8.51 -0.01 -9.50
CA LEU A 7 -8.45 0.29 -10.93
C LEU A 7 -8.58 -1.03 -11.71
N VAL A 8 -9.80 -1.43 -11.96
CA VAL A 8 -10.11 -2.74 -12.53
C VAL A 8 -9.46 -2.96 -13.90
N GLU A 9 -9.46 -1.95 -14.75
CA GLU A 9 -8.86 -2.04 -16.08
C GLU A 9 -7.35 -2.28 -16.04
N LYS A 10 -6.67 -1.68 -15.07
CA LYS A 10 -5.22 -1.87 -14.88
C LYS A 10 -4.91 -3.05 -13.96
N ASN A 11 -5.91 -3.63 -13.34
CA ASN A 11 -5.77 -4.66 -12.32
C ASN A 11 -4.81 -4.20 -11.21
N ARG A 12 -5.15 -3.08 -10.59
CA ARG A 12 -4.30 -2.39 -9.63
C ARG A 12 -5.12 -1.87 -8.44
N LEU A 13 -4.62 -2.13 -7.25
CA LEU A 13 -5.17 -1.54 -6.03
C LEU A 13 -4.32 -0.33 -5.65
N VAL A 14 -4.94 0.83 -5.51
CA VAL A 14 -4.26 2.05 -5.11
C VAL A 14 -4.75 2.45 -3.72
N VAL A 15 -3.82 2.58 -2.80
CA VAL A 15 -4.07 3.03 -1.43
C VAL A 15 -3.25 4.29 -1.18
N ARG A 16 -3.92 5.39 -0.89
CA ARG A 16 -3.28 6.67 -0.59
C ARG A 16 -3.62 7.07 0.83
N ILE A 17 -2.60 7.40 1.62
CA ILE A 17 -2.76 7.78 3.01
C ILE A 17 -1.95 9.06 3.24
N TRP A 18 -2.51 9.99 4.00
CA TRP A 18 -1.80 11.22 4.35
C TRP A 18 -2.24 11.74 5.71
N GLY A 19 -1.41 12.58 6.30
CA GLY A 19 -1.63 13.18 7.61
C GLY A 19 -1.13 12.29 8.74
N ASP A 20 -1.68 12.50 9.92
CA ASP A 20 -1.39 11.72 11.12
C ASP A 20 -2.27 10.46 11.09
N VAL A 21 -1.65 9.29 11.01
CA VAL A 21 -2.35 8.02 10.84
C VAL A 21 -2.27 7.21 12.13
N ASP A 22 -3.39 7.18 12.85
CA ASP A 22 -3.54 6.36 14.06
C ASP A 22 -4.16 4.99 13.72
N GLY A 23 -4.37 4.17 14.74
CA GLY A 23 -4.94 2.84 14.55
C GLY A 23 -6.35 2.84 14.02
N GLU A 24 -7.17 3.81 14.42
CA GLU A 24 -8.56 3.93 13.97
C GLU A 24 -8.63 4.27 12.49
N GLU A 25 -7.83 5.24 12.05
CA GLU A 25 -7.80 5.59 10.64
C GLU A 25 -7.25 4.45 9.80
N ALA A 26 -6.18 3.80 10.24
CA ALA A 26 -5.62 2.65 9.53
C ALA A 26 -6.62 1.49 9.43
N ARG A 27 -7.46 1.31 10.47
CA ARG A 27 -8.54 0.31 10.42
C ARG A 27 -9.52 0.62 9.31
N ARG A 28 -9.89 1.88 9.14
CA ARG A 28 -10.79 2.32 8.07
C ARG A 28 -10.17 2.09 6.69
N VAL A 29 -8.88 2.38 6.56
CA VAL A 29 -8.13 2.10 5.33
C VAL A 29 -8.16 0.61 5.02
N GLY A 30 -7.89 -0.21 6.05
CA GLY A 30 -7.91 -1.67 5.91
C GLY A 30 -9.26 -2.19 5.47
N ASP A 31 -10.33 -1.73 6.10
CA ASP A 31 -11.69 -2.13 5.74
C ASP A 31 -12.03 -1.76 4.30
N ALA A 32 -11.65 -0.55 3.88
CA ALA A 32 -11.89 -0.10 2.50
C ALA A 32 -11.10 -0.93 1.48
N ALA A 33 -9.83 -1.20 1.76
CA ALA A 33 -8.98 -1.98 0.86
C ALA A 33 -9.47 -3.42 0.73
N VAL A 34 -9.75 -4.07 1.85
CA VAL A 34 -10.27 -5.45 1.85
C VAL A 34 -11.61 -5.52 1.14
N GLY A 35 -12.44 -4.49 1.29
CA GLY A 35 -13.77 -4.44 0.66
C GLY A 35 -13.75 -4.34 -0.86
N VAL A 36 -12.66 -3.85 -1.47
CA VAL A 36 -12.58 -3.69 -2.93
C VAL A 36 -11.64 -4.67 -3.60
N ILE A 37 -10.84 -5.40 -2.82
CA ILE A 37 -9.82 -6.28 -3.38
C ILE A 37 -10.41 -7.40 -4.23
N ASP A 38 -11.63 -7.82 -3.93
CA ASP A 38 -12.32 -8.86 -4.70
C ASP A 38 -12.70 -8.43 -6.11
N ARG A 39 -12.65 -7.14 -6.40
CA ARG A 39 -12.89 -6.62 -7.74
C ARG A 39 -11.70 -6.84 -8.67
N LEU A 40 -10.55 -7.19 -8.10
CA LEU A 40 -9.32 -7.39 -8.84
C LEU A 40 -9.10 -8.87 -9.10
N ARG A 41 -8.42 -9.16 -10.21
CA ARG A 41 -8.02 -10.51 -10.57
C ARG A 41 -6.69 -10.85 -9.88
N PRO A 42 -6.36 -12.14 -9.69
CA PRO A 42 -5.00 -12.52 -9.27
C PRO A 42 -3.94 -11.87 -10.16
N ASP A 43 -2.74 -11.71 -9.64
CA ASP A 43 -1.62 -11.00 -10.29
C ASP A 43 -1.86 -9.50 -10.43
N PHE A 44 -2.66 -8.92 -9.53
CA PHE A 44 -2.82 -7.47 -9.50
C PHE A 44 -1.61 -6.81 -8.86
N ASP A 45 -1.46 -5.52 -9.12
CA ASP A 45 -0.42 -4.70 -8.51
C ASP A 45 -1.01 -3.89 -7.36
N LEU A 46 -0.21 -3.63 -6.33
CA LEU A 46 -0.58 -2.76 -5.22
C LEU A 46 0.33 -1.53 -5.22
N LEU A 47 -0.29 -0.36 -5.30
CA LEU A 47 0.41 0.91 -5.20
C LEU A 47 -0.02 1.60 -3.92
N SER A 48 0.93 1.83 -3.01
CA SER A 48 0.69 2.53 -1.74
C SER A 48 1.37 3.89 -1.78
N ASP A 49 0.58 4.95 -1.79
CA ASP A 49 1.09 6.32 -1.76
C ASP A 49 1.09 6.82 -0.32
N LEU A 50 2.28 6.95 0.25
CA LEU A 50 2.50 7.31 1.64
C LEU A 50 3.23 8.65 1.78
N GLN A 51 3.36 9.40 0.69
CA GLN A 51 4.11 10.67 0.67
C GLN A 51 3.61 11.69 1.67
N GLY A 52 2.30 11.74 1.87
CA GLY A 52 1.68 12.74 2.74
C GLY A 52 1.58 12.33 4.20
N VAL A 53 2.10 11.15 4.59
CA VAL A 53 2.05 10.71 5.98
C VAL A 53 3.00 11.55 6.82
N THR A 54 2.46 12.23 7.85
CA THR A 54 3.25 13.04 8.77
C THR A 54 3.60 12.31 10.05
N ALA A 55 2.76 11.38 10.46
CA ALA A 55 3.02 10.52 11.61
C ALA A 55 2.30 9.18 11.41
N LEU A 56 2.94 8.10 11.83
CA LEU A 56 2.38 6.76 11.74
C LEU A 56 2.50 6.09 13.11
N HIS A 57 1.37 5.90 13.76
CA HIS A 57 1.31 5.28 15.08
C HIS A 57 1.55 3.77 14.99
N ALA A 58 2.06 3.19 16.06
CA ALA A 58 2.35 1.75 16.09
C ALA A 58 1.12 0.90 15.80
N GLU A 59 -0.03 1.29 16.32
CA GLU A 59 -1.29 0.57 16.10
C GLU A 59 -1.71 0.57 14.63
N ALA A 60 -1.30 1.59 13.88
CA ALA A 60 -1.62 1.67 12.47
C ALA A 60 -0.93 0.58 11.67
N LEU A 61 0.28 0.19 12.06
CA LEU A 61 1.03 -0.86 11.37
C LEU A 61 0.30 -2.20 11.40
N VAL A 62 -0.37 -2.51 12.51
CA VAL A 62 -1.15 -3.74 12.64
C VAL A 62 -2.26 -3.79 11.61
N GLN A 63 -2.94 -2.67 11.41
CA GLN A 63 -4.05 -2.58 10.46
C GLN A 63 -3.57 -2.58 9.00
N LEU A 64 -2.47 -1.89 8.73
CA LEU A 64 -1.89 -1.87 7.39
C LEU A 64 -1.36 -3.24 7.00
N ARG A 65 -0.84 -4.00 7.95
CA ARG A 65 -0.41 -5.39 7.74
C ARG A 65 -1.59 -6.25 7.27
N ARG A 66 -2.78 -6.00 7.79
CA ARG A 66 -4.00 -6.72 7.38
C ARG A 66 -4.27 -6.56 5.88
N ILE A 67 -4.00 -5.38 5.32
CA ILE A 67 -4.14 -5.14 3.88
C ILE A 67 -3.19 -6.06 3.10
N MET A 68 -1.95 -6.16 3.54
CA MET A 68 -0.96 -6.98 2.87
C MET A 68 -1.29 -8.47 2.96
N GLU A 69 -1.81 -8.91 4.08
CA GLU A 69 -2.26 -10.30 4.23
C GLU A 69 -3.39 -10.62 3.28
N ALA A 70 -4.38 -9.73 3.16
CA ALA A 70 -5.49 -9.90 2.23
C ALA A 70 -5.02 -9.86 0.78
N ALA A 71 -4.11 -8.95 0.45
CA ALA A 71 -3.53 -8.85 -0.89
C ALA A 71 -2.77 -10.12 -1.26
N ARG A 72 -2.00 -10.66 -0.31
CA ARG A 72 -1.26 -11.90 -0.52
C ARG A 72 -2.19 -13.09 -0.76
N ALA A 73 -3.25 -13.19 0.04
CA ALA A 73 -4.25 -14.24 -0.12
C ALA A 73 -4.94 -14.18 -1.49
N ARG A 74 -5.15 -12.99 -2.02
CA ARG A 74 -5.73 -12.79 -3.35
C ARG A 74 -4.72 -13.02 -4.48
N GLY A 75 -3.42 -12.91 -4.20
CA GLY A 75 -2.35 -13.16 -5.16
C GLY A 75 -1.87 -11.92 -5.89
N PHE A 76 -1.29 -10.96 -5.19
CA PHE A 76 -0.70 -9.80 -5.83
C PHE A 76 0.57 -10.17 -6.59
N ARG A 77 0.92 -9.38 -7.61
CA ARG A 77 2.14 -9.54 -8.40
C ARG A 77 3.26 -8.64 -7.88
N ARG A 78 3.00 -7.36 -7.78
CA ARG A 78 4.01 -6.39 -7.36
C ARG A 78 3.42 -5.40 -6.37
N VAL A 79 4.28 -4.92 -5.48
CA VAL A 79 3.95 -3.84 -4.54
C VAL A 79 4.94 -2.70 -4.77
N VAL A 80 4.42 -1.50 -4.99
CA VAL A 80 5.23 -0.29 -5.06
C VAL A 80 4.76 0.66 -3.97
N ARG A 81 5.70 1.16 -3.17
CA ARG A 81 5.43 2.17 -2.15
C ARG A 81 6.05 3.49 -2.56
N VAL A 82 5.22 4.52 -2.57
CA VAL A 82 5.69 5.88 -2.77
C VAL A 82 5.92 6.48 -1.40
N VAL A 83 7.19 6.77 -1.11
CA VAL A 83 7.60 7.30 0.18
C VAL A 83 8.07 8.73 0.01
N GLY A 84 7.70 9.58 0.95
CA GLY A 84 8.15 10.96 0.95
C GLY A 84 9.51 11.08 1.63
N ARG A 85 9.69 12.17 2.35
CA ARG A 85 10.93 12.46 3.07
C ARG A 85 11.07 11.73 4.40
N SER A 86 10.07 10.97 4.81
CA SER A 86 10.11 10.26 6.08
C SER A 86 10.85 8.93 5.94
N VAL A 87 12.10 8.91 6.32
CA VAL A 87 12.94 7.71 6.34
C VAL A 87 12.40 6.70 7.34
N ASP A 88 11.89 7.16 8.48
CA ASP A 88 11.36 6.28 9.52
C ASP A 88 10.17 5.48 9.03
N ALA A 89 9.24 6.11 8.32
CA ALA A 89 8.09 5.44 7.76
C ALA A 89 8.51 4.38 6.74
N ALA A 90 9.46 4.73 5.86
CA ALA A 90 9.99 3.80 4.87
C ALA A 90 10.62 2.57 5.52
N LEU A 91 11.41 2.75 6.58
CA LEU A 91 12.04 1.66 7.30
C LEU A 91 11.02 0.73 7.97
N ARG A 92 9.97 1.29 8.55
CA ARG A 92 8.91 0.51 9.19
C ARG A 92 8.16 -0.36 8.18
N PHE A 93 7.84 0.19 7.03
CA PHE A 93 7.17 -0.56 5.97
C PHE A 93 8.07 -1.64 5.38
N GLU A 94 9.35 -1.37 5.25
CA GLU A 94 10.30 -2.37 4.78
C GLU A 94 10.39 -3.56 5.73
N ARG A 95 10.40 -3.28 7.04
CA ARG A 95 10.38 -4.33 8.06
C ARG A 95 9.14 -5.21 7.92
N THR A 96 7.97 -4.60 7.75
CA THR A 96 6.72 -5.33 7.56
C THR A 96 6.79 -6.23 6.33
N SER A 97 7.36 -5.73 5.24
CA SER A 97 7.53 -6.52 4.02
C SER A 97 8.40 -7.76 4.25
N ARG A 98 9.51 -7.59 4.97
CA ARG A 98 10.39 -8.72 5.30
C ARG A 98 9.69 -9.76 6.16
N GLU A 99 8.95 -9.32 7.17
CA GLU A 99 8.20 -10.22 8.05
C GLU A 99 7.17 -11.04 7.29
N LEU A 100 6.53 -10.44 6.29
CA LEU A 100 5.52 -11.10 5.46
C LEU A 100 6.14 -11.84 4.26
N GLY A 101 7.45 -11.72 4.06
CA GLY A 101 8.17 -12.48 3.04
C GLY A 101 7.93 -12.02 1.61
N TYR A 102 7.78 -10.74 1.38
CA TYR A 102 7.66 -10.19 0.02
C TYR A 102 8.58 -8.97 -0.15
N ASP A 103 8.89 -8.66 -1.41
CA ASP A 103 9.67 -7.49 -1.77
C ASP A 103 8.75 -6.37 -2.23
N ALA A 104 9.02 -5.16 -1.76
CA ALA A 104 8.32 -3.97 -2.21
C ALA A 104 9.32 -3.05 -2.91
N TYR A 105 8.90 -2.51 -4.04
CA TYR A 105 9.68 -1.49 -4.74
C TYR A 105 9.40 -0.14 -4.11
N LEU A 106 10.43 0.65 -3.90
CA LEU A 106 10.28 2.02 -3.40
C LEU A 106 10.33 3.00 -4.56
N ALA A 107 9.40 3.94 -4.55
CA ALA A 107 9.40 5.06 -5.49
C ALA A 107 9.34 6.36 -4.70
N PHE A 108 9.86 7.42 -5.26
CA PHE A 108 9.90 8.73 -4.60
C PHE A 108 8.85 9.69 -5.14
N SER A 109 8.09 9.25 -6.12
CA SER A 109 6.95 10.00 -6.64
C SER A 109 5.90 9.03 -7.17
N LEU A 110 4.66 9.51 -7.23
CA LEU A 110 3.56 8.74 -7.80
C LEU A 110 3.81 8.44 -9.28
N GLU A 111 4.35 9.40 -10.00
CA GLU A 111 4.69 9.25 -11.41
C GLU A 111 5.71 8.13 -11.64
N GLU A 112 6.75 8.07 -10.81
CA GLU A 112 7.74 7.00 -10.87
C GLU A 112 7.11 5.65 -10.60
N ALA A 113 6.24 5.56 -9.58
CA ALA A 113 5.55 4.33 -9.23
C ALA A 113 4.67 3.83 -10.39
N GLU A 114 3.92 4.73 -11.00
CA GLU A 114 3.07 4.38 -12.13
C GLU A 114 3.88 3.89 -13.33
N ARG A 115 5.02 4.52 -13.61
CA ARG A 115 5.92 4.08 -14.68
C ARG A 115 6.47 2.68 -14.42
N LEU A 116 6.83 2.38 -13.18
CA LEU A 116 7.31 1.05 -12.81
C LEU A 116 6.24 -0.01 -13.08
N LEU A 117 5.00 0.29 -12.71
CA LEU A 117 3.91 -0.67 -12.88
C LEU A 117 3.44 -0.78 -14.33
N ASP A 118 3.40 0.33 -15.05
CA ASP A 118 2.92 0.35 -16.45
C ASP A 118 3.98 -0.18 -17.42
N GLY A 119 5.26 0.10 -17.17
CA GLY A 119 6.36 -0.29 -18.05
C GLY A 119 6.96 -1.65 -17.77
N GLY A 120 6.66 -2.23 -16.61
CA GLY A 120 7.28 -3.45 -16.16
C GLY A 120 6.58 -4.73 -16.64
N GLY A 121 6.13 -4.72 -17.87
CA GLY A 121 5.41 -5.82 -18.49
C GLY A 121 5.71 -7.21 -18.01
#